data_d7783a8d7d193024530597833f4a1f26
#
_entry.id   d7783a8d7d193024530597833f4a1f26
#
_cell.length_a   1.000
_cell.length_b   1.000
_cell.length_c   1.000
_cell.angle_alpha   90.00
_cell.angle_beta   90.00
_cell.angle_gamma   90.00
#
_symmetry.space_group_name_H-M   'P 1'
#
loop_
_entity.id
_entity.type
_entity.pdbx_description
1 polymer ?
#
loop_
_entity_poly.entity_id
_entity_poly.type
_entity_poly.pdbx_seq_one_letter_code
_entity_poly.pdbx_strand_id
1 'polypeptide(L)'
;MDKIYVGTIVSTHGIKGEIRIISKLEQSLKEKVFKVDNSILINDKEYKLKSYRRHKNYDMVLLDDFNNINDVLFLMKQKVYIDSKYIELSAKEDFELNYKEYEVITSDKQKGVVKALEETGNNYKIIRVVVNNKEELVPYNEHFLKKIDSSKKQVEIELL
;
A
#
# COMPACT_ATOMS: atom_id res chain seq x y z
N MET A 1 10.64 10.67 -8.46
CA MET A 1 10.44 10.06 -7.13
C MET A 1 9.09 9.38 -7.10
N ASP A 2 9.08 8.08 -6.84
CA ASP A 2 7.83 7.32 -6.72
C ASP A 2 7.40 7.29 -5.27
N LYS A 3 6.23 7.83 -5.00
CA LYS A 3 5.63 7.84 -3.66
C LYS A 3 4.55 6.78 -3.59
N ILE A 4 4.55 6.03 -2.51
CA ILE A 4 3.53 5.02 -2.22
C ILE A 4 2.68 5.53 -1.06
N TYR A 5 1.36 5.61 -1.26
CA TYR A 5 0.45 5.99 -0.19
C TYR A 5 0.38 4.90 0.86
N VAL A 6 0.61 5.24 2.13
CA VAL A 6 0.61 4.26 3.22
C VAL A 6 -0.51 4.46 4.23
N GLY A 7 -1.01 5.65 4.39
CA GLY A 7 -2.08 5.90 5.34
C GLY A 7 -2.37 7.38 5.58
N THR A 8 -3.25 7.64 6.52
CA THR A 8 -3.67 9.00 6.86
C THR A 8 -3.55 9.22 8.36
N ILE A 9 -3.00 10.36 8.75
CA ILE A 9 -2.89 10.75 10.16
C ILE A 9 -4.26 11.24 10.62
N VAL A 10 -4.83 10.57 11.64
CA VAL A 10 -6.18 10.88 12.11
C VAL A 10 -6.21 11.59 13.45
N SER A 11 -5.21 11.40 14.31
CA SER A 11 -5.17 12.05 15.62
C SER A 11 -3.78 11.94 16.24
N THR A 12 -3.63 12.55 17.41
CA THR A 12 -2.44 12.42 18.25
C THR A 12 -2.73 11.51 19.43
N HIS A 13 -1.68 11.04 20.10
CA HIS A 13 -1.79 10.25 21.31
C HIS A 13 -0.67 10.63 22.28
N GLY A 14 -1.07 11.13 23.45
CA GLY A 14 -0.14 11.46 24.51
C GLY A 14 0.67 12.73 24.29
N ILE A 15 1.35 13.14 25.33
CA ILE A 15 2.06 14.44 25.36
C ILE A 15 3.35 14.47 24.53
N LYS A 16 3.91 13.30 24.22
CA LYS A 16 5.17 13.21 23.45
C LYS A 16 5.01 13.46 21.96
N GLY A 17 3.77 13.50 21.47
CA GLY A 17 3.52 13.77 20.06
C GLY A 17 3.43 12.54 19.19
N GLU A 18 3.08 11.40 19.75
CA GLU A 18 2.82 10.19 18.98
C GLU A 18 1.60 10.43 18.09
N ILE A 19 1.69 10.05 16.81
CA ILE A 19 0.59 10.23 15.85
C ILE A 19 -0.05 8.89 15.52
N ARG A 20 -1.37 8.93 15.36
CA ARG A 20 -2.16 7.75 14.97
C ARG A 20 -2.41 7.78 13.48
N ILE A 21 -2.03 6.71 12.80
CA ILE A 21 -2.18 6.56 11.36
C ILE A 21 -3.17 5.42 11.11
N ILE A 22 -4.13 5.66 10.20
CA ILE A 22 -4.96 4.59 9.67
C ILE A 22 -4.37 4.16 8.33
N SER A 23 -4.00 2.88 8.25
CA SER A 23 -3.39 2.29 7.06
C SER A 23 -4.12 1.00 6.70
N LYS A 24 -4.42 0.85 5.41
CA LYS A 24 -5.05 -0.37 4.88
C LYS A 24 -4.03 -1.35 4.31
N LEU A 25 -2.74 -1.09 4.48
CA LEU A 25 -1.70 -1.99 4.00
C LEU A 25 -1.73 -3.32 4.76
N GLU A 26 -1.31 -4.38 4.08
CA GLU A 26 -1.09 -5.67 4.73
C GLU A 26 -0.02 -5.55 5.82
N GLN A 27 -0.13 -6.38 6.87
CA GLN A 27 0.80 -6.29 8.01
C GLN A 27 2.26 -6.49 7.60
N SER A 28 2.54 -7.41 6.67
CA SER A 28 3.90 -7.63 6.19
C SER A 28 4.48 -6.38 5.53
N LEU A 29 3.66 -5.61 4.85
CA LEU A 29 4.08 -4.37 4.20
C LEU A 29 4.24 -3.25 5.23
N LYS A 30 3.36 -3.19 6.24
CA LYS A 30 3.49 -2.22 7.33
C LYS A 30 4.81 -2.37 8.07
N GLU A 31 5.28 -3.60 8.26
CA GLU A 31 6.56 -3.87 8.91
C GLU A 31 7.74 -3.35 8.11
N LYS A 32 7.61 -3.27 6.79
CA LYS A 32 8.64 -2.69 5.93
C LYS A 32 8.61 -1.17 5.95
N VAL A 33 7.41 -0.57 6.02
CA VAL A 33 7.21 0.87 6.00
C VAL A 33 7.53 1.49 7.35
N PHE A 34 6.89 0.99 8.41
CA PHE A 34 6.99 1.56 9.76
C PHE A 34 8.13 0.93 10.54
N LYS A 35 9.31 1.05 10.01
CA LYS A 35 10.51 0.52 10.60
C LYS A 35 11.28 1.68 11.24
N VAL A 36 11.78 1.48 12.47
CA VAL A 36 12.57 2.49 13.16
C VAL A 36 13.77 2.89 12.28
N ASP A 37 14.04 4.17 12.23
CA ASP A 37 15.04 4.81 11.36
C ASP A 37 14.68 4.89 9.88
N ASN A 38 13.54 4.34 9.47
CA ASN A 38 13.05 4.56 8.12
C ASN A 38 12.42 5.96 8.02
N SER A 39 12.29 6.47 6.80
CA SER A 39 11.71 7.80 6.56
C SER A 39 10.37 7.70 5.85
N ILE A 40 9.41 8.50 6.28
CA ILE A 40 8.12 8.66 5.63
C ILE A 40 7.98 10.08 5.11
N LEU A 41 7.07 10.27 4.16
CA LEU A 41 6.80 11.57 3.54
C LEU A 41 5.44 12.09 4.00
N ILE A 42 5.43 13.32 4.52
CA ILE A 42 4.20 14.05 4.85
C ILE A 42 4.37 15.45 4.25
N ASN A 43 3.46 15.84 3.36
CA ASN A 43 3.57 17.10 2.61
C ASN A 43 4.91 17.24 1.87
N ASP A 44 5.37 16.13 1.26
CA ASP A 44 6.61 16.05 0.50
C ASP A 44 7.88 16.31 1.31
N LYS A 45 7.78 16.27 2.63
CA LYS A 45 8.92 16.39 3.54
C LYS A 45 9.17 15.04 4.20
N GLU A 46 10.44 14.65 4.30
CA GLU A 46 10.84 13.41 4.96
C GLU A 46 10.89 13.58 6.47
N TYR A 47 10.35 12.60 7.18
CA TYR A 47 10.41 12.50 8.63
C TYR A 47 10.88 11.10 9.00
N LYS A 48 11.89 11.03 9.85
CA LYS A 48 12.45 9.77 10.29
C LYS A 48 11.65 9.22 11.46
N LEU A 49 11.40 7.92 11.47
CA LEU A 49 10.66 7.25 12.53
C LEU A 49 11.56 6.96 13.72
N LYS A 50 11.16 7.44 14.88
CA LYS A 50 11.82 7.15 16.14
C LYS A 50 11.27 5.90 16.81
N SER A 51 9.96 5.70 16.75
CA SER A 51 9.32 4.51 17.27
C SER A 51 8.05 4.18 16.50
N TYR A 52 7.68 2.91 16.57
CA TYR A 52 6.46 2.42 15.96
C TYR A 52 5.84 1.37 16.89
N ARG A 53 4.52 1.42 17.02
CA ARG A 53 3.76 0.36 17.66
C ARG A 53 2.36 0.31 17.09
N ARG A 54 1.76 -0.87 17.14
CA ARG A 54 0.36 -1.03 16.78
C ARG A 54 -0.49 -1.00 18.03
N HIS A 55 -1.55 -0.19 18.02
CA HIS A 55 -2.48 -0.09 19.12
C HIS A 55 -3.91 -0.03 18.57
N LYS A 56 -4.71 -1.05 18.86
CA LYS A 56 -6.06 -1.20 18.31
C LYS A 56 -5.99 -1.20 16.78
N ASN A 57 -6.71 -0.32 16.11
CA ASN A 57 -6.74 -0.23 14.65
C ASN A 57 -5.75 0.79 14.08
N TYR A 58 -4.86 1.30 14.94
CA TYR A 58 -3.94 2.37 14.54
C TYR A 58 -2.51 1.89 14.46
N ASP A 59 -1.81 2.44 13.49
CA ASP A 59 -0.36 2.38 13.41
C ASP A 59 0.16 3.66 14.04
N MET A 60 0.87 3.55 15.15
CA MET A 60 1.27 4.69 15.96
C MET A 60 2.76 4.92 15.83
N VAL A 61 3.13 6.13 15.42
CA VAL A 61 4.53 6.48 15.20
C VAL A 61 4.91 7.74 15.95
N LEU A 62 6.16 7.77 16.38
CA LEU A 62 6.80 8.97 16.92
C LEU A 62 7.90 9.36 15.94
N LEU A 63 7.92 10.62 15.53
CA LEU A 63 8.91 11.12 14.59
C LEU A 63 10.11 11.72 15.34
N ASP A 64 11.31 11.55 14.78
CA ASP A 64 12.55 12.02 15.44
C ASP A 64 12.55 13.51 15.71
N ASP A 65 11.94 14.31 14.80
CA ASP A 65 11.99 15.77 14.89
C ASP A 65 11.08 16.34 15.98
N PHE A 66 10.22 15.52 16.57
CA PHE A 66 9.19 16.01 17.48
C PHE A 66 9.19 15.24 18.80
N ASN A 67 9.00 15.94 19.89
CA ASN A 67 8.90 15.35 21.23
C ASN A 67 7.73 15.90 22.05
N ASN A 68 6.85 16.64 21.42
CA ASN A 68 5.75 17.32 22.09
C ASN A 68 4.51 17.29 21.20
N ILE A 69 3.34 17.09 21.80
CA ILE A 69 2.08 17.04 21.06
C ILE A 69 1.82 18.29 20.22
N ASN A 70 2.20 19.45 20.73
CA ASN A 70 1.99 20.71 20.00
C ASN A 70 2.79 20.79 18.72
N ASP A 71 3.91 20.08 18.64
CA ASP A 71 4.77 20.09 17.46
C ASP A 71 4.18 19.33 16.29
N VAL A 72 3.21 18.42 16.53
CA VAL A 72 2.66 17.54 15.50
C VAL A 72 1.23 17.88 15.10
N LEU A 73 0.62 18.90 15.71
CA LEU A 73 -0.77 19.25 15.42
C LEU A 73 -0.97 19.63 13.95
N PHE A 74 0.03 20.24 13.31
CA PHE A 74 -0.06 20.62 11.91
C PHE A 74 -0.09 19.42 10.94
N LEU A 75 0.26 18.23 11.44
CA LEU A 75 0.24 17.00 10.63
C LEU A 75 -1.13 16.33 10.59
N MET A 76 -2.08 16.79 11.38
CA MET A 76 -3.40 16.15 11.46
C MET A 76 -4.10 16.16 10.11
N LYS A 77 -4.73 15.02 9.77
CA LYS A 77 -5.47 14.78 8.53
C LYS A 77 -4.59 14.71 7.28
N GLN A 78 -3.27 14.78 7.44
CA GLN A 78 -2.35 14.69 6.30
C GLN A 78 -2.17 13.23 5.88
N LYS A 79 -1.97 13.04 4.57
CA LYS A 79 -1.66 11.74 4.00
C LYS A 79 -0.19 11.41 4.19
N VAL A 80 0.08 10.15 4.46
CA VAL A 80 1.44 9.63 4.66
C VAL A 80 1.83 8.81 3.46
N TYR A 81 3.03 9.04 2.95
CA TYR A 81 3.61 8.31 1.83
C TYR A 81 4.98 7.79 2.23
N ILE A 82 5.50 6.85 1.45
CA ILE A 82 6.89 6.44 1.54
C ILE A 82 7.52 6.53 0.15
N ASP A 83 8.76 6.97 0.09
CA ASP A 83 9.52 6.94 -1.16
C ASP A 83 9.89 5.48 -1.45
N SER A 84 9.66 5.04 -2.67
CA SER A 84 9.92 3.66 -3.08
C SER A 84 11.36 3.22 -2.87
N LYS A 85 12.31 4.15 -2.80
CA LYS A 85 13.72 3.84 -2.53
C LYS A 85 13.95 3.28 -1.12
N TYR A 86 13.03 3.53 -0.19
CA TYR A 86 13.16 3.06 1.20
C TYR A 86 12.49 1.73 1.48
N ILE A 87 11.88 1.13 0.47
CA ILE A 87 11.14 -0.11 0.66
C ILE A 87 11.38 -1.05 -0.50
N GLU A 88 11.63 -2.32 -0.18
CA GLU A 88 11.79 -3.37 -1.18
C GLU A 88 10.50 -4.17 -1.26
N LEU A 89 9.86 -4.14 -2.41
CA LEU A 89 8.57 -4.80 -2.62
C LEU A 89 8.76 -6.13 -3.36
N SER A 90 8.07 -7.17 -2.91
CA SER A 90 7.93 -8.39 -3.69
C SER A 90 7.07 -8.10 -4.93
N ALA A 91 7.10 -8.98 -5.92
CA ALA A 91 6.27 -8.82 -7.12
C ALA A 91 4.79 -8.72 -6.76
N LYS A 92 4.33 -9.54 -5.81
CA LYS A 92 2.95 -9.52 -5.35
C LYS A 92 2.60 -8.21 -4.67
N GLU A 93 3.47 -7.71 -3.81
CA GLU A 93 3.26 -6.43 -3.13
C GLU A 93 3.21 -5.27 -4.12
N ASP A 94 4.13 -5.26 -5.09
CA ASP A 94 4.13 -4.22 -6.12
C ASP A 94 2.84 -4.25 -6.94
N PHE A 95 2.38 -5.43 -7.30
CA PHE A 95 1.11 -5.58 -8.03
C PHE A 95 -0.07 -5.07 -7.20
N GLU A 96 -0.16 -5.44 -5.94
CA GLU A 96 -1.27 -5.03 -5.08
C GLU A 96 -1.32 -3.50 -4.88
N LEU A 97 -0.16 -2.86 -4.80
CA LEU A 97 -0.08 -1.41 -4.62
C LEU A 97 -0.27 -0.63 -5.93
N ASN A 98 0.18 -1.18 -7.05
CA ASN A 98 0.27 -0.47 -8.32
C ASN A 98 -0.47 -1.18 -9.46
N TYR A 99 -1.52 -1.94 -9.15
CA TYR A 99 -2.19 -2.80 -10.13
C TYR A 99 -2.68 -2.05 -11.38
N LYS A 100 -3.02 -0.77 -11.26
CA LYS A 100 -3.48 0.02 -12.41
C LYS A 100 -2.40 0.25 -13.46
N GLU A 101 -1.14 0.09 -13.09
CA GLU A 101 -0.01 0.21 -14.00
C GLU A 101 0.29 -1.10 -14.74
N TYR A 102 -0.37 -2.19 -14.38
CA TYR A 102 -0.09 -3.51 -14.93
C TYR A 102 -0.95 -3.81 -16.14
N GLU A 103 -0.32 -4.47 -17.12
CA GLU A 103 -1.03 -5.04 -18.27
C GLU A 103 -1.40 -6.47 -17.94
N VAL A 104 -2.63 -6.85 -18.26
CA VAL A 104 -3.10 -8.23 -18.14
C VAL A 104 -2.79 -8.95 -19.45
N ILE A 105 -2.23 -10.15 -19.34
CA ILE A 105 -2.02 -11.05 -20.49
C ILE A 105 -2.75 -12.35 -20.16
N THR A 106 -3.73 -12.69 -21.00
CA THR A 106 -4.50 -13.94 -20.81
C THR A 106 -3.74 -15.14 -21.36
N SER A 107 -4.21 -16.35 -21.02
CA SER A 107 -3.58 -17.57 -21.52
C SER A 107 -3.62 -17.69 -23.05
N ASP A 108 -4.60 -17.10 -23.71
CA ASP A 108 -4.69 -17.04 -25.18
C ASP A 108 -4.06 -15.78 -25.77
N LYS A 109 -3.21 -15.09 -24.99
CA LYS A 109 -2.41 -13.93 -25.40
C LYS A 109 -3.20 -12.65 -25.70
N GLN A 110 -4.41 -12.54 -25.18
CA GLN A 110 -5.14 -11.29 -25.23
C GLN A 110 -4.62 -10.33 -24.17
N LYS A 111 -4.70 -9.04 -24.43
CA LYS A 111 -4.21 -8.00 -23.53
C LYS A 111 -5.36 -7.23 -22.89
N GLY A 112 -5.17 -6.80 -21.67
CA GLY A 112 -6.16 -6.01 -20.94
C GLY A 112 -5.54 -5.23 -19.81
N VAL A 113 -6.41 -4.68 -18.97
CA VAL A 113 -6.00 -3.85 -17.82
C VAL A 113 -6.68 -4.36 -16.56
N VAL A 114 -6.06 -4.08 -15.42
CA VAL A 114 -6.66 -4.34 -14.11
C VAL A 114 -7.45 -3.10 -13.70
N LYS A 115 -8.76 -3.28 -13.52
CA LYS A 115 -9.63 -2.19 -13.13
C LYS A 115 -9.68 -2.00 -11.62
N ALA A 116 -9.71 -3.10 -10.87
CA ALA A 116 -9.80 -3.04 -9.41
C ALA A 116 -9.34 -4.35 -8.78
N LEU A 117 -8.85 -4.23 -7.54
CA LEU A 117 -8.71 -5.36 -6.62
C LEU A 117 -9.78 -5.18 -5.55
N GLU A 118 -10.66 -6.14 -5.41
CA GLU A 118 -11.79 -6.06 -4.50
C GLU A 118 -11.72 -7.14 -3.43
N GLU A 119 -12.17 -6.83 -2.25
CA GLU A 119 -12.23 -7.76 -1.14
C GLU A 119 -13.69 -7.95 -0.74
N THR A 120 -14.16 -9.17 -0.73
CA THR A 120 -15.52 -9.49 -0.29
C THR A 120 -15.53 -9.79 1.20
N GLY A 121 -16.73 -9.84 1.79
CA GLY A 121 -16.91 -9.94 3.23
C GLY A 121 -16.33 -11.18 3.91
N ASN A 122 -15.82 -12.17 3.18
CA ASN A 122 -15.23 -13.40 3.73
C ASN A 122 -13.74 -13.49 3.47
N ASN A 123 -13.04 -12.37 3.39
CA ASN A 123 -11.62 -12.28 3.02
C ASN A 123 -11.33 -12.86 1.64
N TYR A 124 -12.33 -12.94 0.79
CA TYR A 124 -12.18 -13.42 -0.58
C TYR A 124 -11.80 -12.24 -1.47
N LYS A 125 -10.69 -12.38 -2.18
CA LYS A 125 -10.20 -11.30 -3.05
C LYS A 125 -10.50 -11.62 -4.50
N ILE A 126 -10.92 -10.60 -5.24
CA ILE A 126 -11.28 -10.69 -6.65
C ILE A 126 -10.51 -9.63 -7.43
N ILE A 127 -10.00 -10.02 -8.60
CA ILE A 127 -9.40 -9.10 -9.55
C ILE A 127 -10.45 -8.77 -10.61
N ARG A 128 -10.74 -7.50 -10.78
CA ARG A 128 -11.63 -7.04 -11.86
C ARG A 128 -10.75 -6.57 -13.01
N VAL A 129 -10.88 -7.24 -14.15
CA VAL A 129 -10.07 -6.93 -15.34
C VAL A 129 -10.96 -6.56 -16.51
N VAL A 130 -10.40 -5.81 -17.45
CA VAL A 130 -11.09 -5.50 -18.71
C VAL A 130 -10.23 -6.01 -19.86
N VAL A 131 -10.79 -6.97 -20.62
CA VAL A 131 -10.13 -7.59 -21.76
C VAL A 131 -11.09 -7.51 -22.94
N ASN A 132 -10.65 -6.93 -24.07
CA ASN A 132 -11.48 -6.77 -25.26
C ASN A 132 -12.82 -6.06 -24.98
N ASN A 133 -12.75 -4.99 -24.18
CA ASN A 133 -13.92 -4.20 -23.76
C ASN A 133 -14.94 -4.96 -22.91
N LYS A 134 -14.57 -6.15 -22.45
CA LYS A 134 -15.38 -6.95 -21.54
C LYS A 134 -14.79 -6.93 -20.15
N GLU A 135 -15.64 -6.70 -19.16
CA GLU A 135 -15.24 -6.77 -17.76
C GLU A 135 -15.38 -8.20 -17.26
N GLU A 136 -14.31 -8.73 -16.68
CA GLU A 136 -14.25 -10.08 -16.15
C GLU A 136 -13.83 -10.05 -14.69
N LEU A 137 -14.41 -10.95 -13.89
CA LEU A 137 -14.03 -11.12 -12.49
C LEU A 137 -13.18 -12.39 -12.35
N VAL A 138 -12.03 -12.27 -11.73
CA VAL A 138 -11.09 -13.38 -11.59
C VAL A 138 -10.76 -13.55 -10.10
N PRO A 139 -10.88 -14.76 -9.55
CA PRO A 139 -10.44 -14.98 -8.17
C PRO A 139 -8.94 -14.70 -8.00
N TYR A 140 -8.59 -14.05 -6.90
CA TYR A 140 -7.20 -13.72 -6.59
C TYR A 140 -6.55 -14.93 -5.91
N ASN A 141 -6.07 -15.86 -6.70
CA ASN A 141 -5.36 -17.05 -6.22
C ASN A 141 -4.41 -17.57 -7.31
N GLU A 142 -3.58 -18.52 -6.94
CA GLU A 142 -2.55 -19.07 -7.83
C GLU A 142 -3.13 -19.82 -9.05
N HIS A 143 -4.36 -20.28 -8.96
CA HIS A 143 -4.98 -20.99 -10.07
C HIS A 143 -5.29 -20.04 -11.24
N PHE A 144 -5.70 -18.81 -10.95
CA PHE A 144 -6.10 -17.85 -11.97
C PHE A 144 -5.02 -16.79 -12.23
N LEU A 145 -4.31 -16.35 -11.18
CA LEU A 145 -3.20 -15.43 -11.31
C LEU A 145 -1.91 -16.24 -11.42
N LYS A 146 -1.45 -16.47 -12.64
CA LYS A 146 -0.36 -17.42 -12.92
C LYS A 146 1.02 -16.85 -12.65
N LYS A 147 1.23 -15.57 -13.00
CA LYS A 147 2.54 -14.96 -12.88
C LYS A 147 2.39 -13.45 -12.74
N ILE A 148 3.22 -12.87 -11.87
CA ILE A 148 3.35 -11.43 -11.74
C ILE A 148 4.78 -11.07 -12.12
N ASP A 149 4.94 -10.21 -13.11
CA ASP A 149 6.24 -9.68 -13.52
C ASP A 149 6.26 -8.19 -13.19
N SER A 150 6.81 -7.84 -12.04
CA SER A 150 6.83 -6.45 -11.58
C SER A 150 7.80 -5.58 -12.37
N SER A 151 8.83 -6.14 -12.98
CA SER A 151 9.77 -5.39 -13.80
C SER A 151 9.14 -4.93 -15.11
N LYS A 152 8.28 -5.75 -15.68
CA LYS A 152 7.56 -5.43 -16.93
C LYS A 152 6.17 -4.85 -16.67
N LYS A 153 5.72 -4.83 -15.42
CA LYS A 153 4.36 -4.45 -15.05
C LYS A 153 3.32 -5.26 -15.82
N GLN A 154 3.47 -6.56 -15.77
CA GLN A 154 2.57 -7.51 -16.45
C GLN A 154 2.10 -8.60 -15.50
N VAL A 155 0.86 -9.04 -15.66
CA VAL A 155 0.32 -10.21 -14.95
C VAL A 155 -0.29 -11.17 -15.95
N GLU A 156 -0.03 -12.45 -15.76
CA GLU A 156 -0.64 -13.50 -16.56
C GLU A 156 -1.86 -14.04 -15.81
N ILE A 157 -3.02 -13.93 -16.42
CA ILE A 157 -4.29 -14.30 -15.83
C ILE A 157 -5.02 -15.29 -16.72
N GLU A 158 -5.58 -16.34 -16.08
CA GLU A 158 -6.49 -17.27 -16.75
C GLU A 158 -7.92 -16.80 -16.47
N LEU A 159 -8.68 -16.57 -17.53
CA LEU A 159 -10.09 -16.19 -17.40
C LEU A 159 -10.96 -17.42 -17.13
N LEU A 160 -12.09 -17.19 -16.48
CA LEU A 160 -13.08 -18.23 -16.22
C LEU A 160 -13.76 -18.73 -17.49
#